data_acf903fd1de0e58224e5859ca9c97229
#
_entry.id   acf903fd1de0e58224e5859ca9c97229
#
_cell.length_a   1.000
_cell.length_b   1.000
_cell.length_c   1.000
_cell.angle_alpha   90.00
_cell.angle_beta   90.00
_cell.angle_gamma   90.00
#
_symmetry.space_group_name_H-M   'P 1'
#
loop_
_entity.id
_entity.type
_entity.pdbx_description
1 polymer ?
#
loop_
_entity_poly.entity_id
_entity_poly.type
_entity_poly.pdbx_seq_one_letter_code
_entity_poly.pdbx_strand_id
1 'polypeptide(L)'
;MAKQIIVLGATGDIGSQALELLRYSFDYELVGVAFKSNYSAFEKNLPYFDKLNYIVIENKEAADEFISHHSAFAKNVFSGENGIEKLLSYYPKATILNAISGNDGIIPTLLALENDQDLLLANKESYVVGSSLMKEKMKTYKGHVYPIDSEHVGLSKCLRFVSKHYKDNEFRRMTITASGGALRDLPLEKVAEAKKEDVLKHPTWKMSNKITVDCATLVNKGYEVIEASEMFSVPVDMIEAVICRDSLVHAGVYFTDWKKGERLACYEYSPCDMKVAISFALSKGKLRMHICNIDDYEDVNRHVKEFVPIDKKRYPLFYLTKKCFAKYGNEGMFYYNAVDTKAIEAFLADEIKFFEIQKALEYVVDNMPRLEKLSENNLKKFISSSEIYATELLNKKSWRLL
;
A
#
# COMPACT_ATOMS: atom_id res chain seq x y z
N MET A 1 26.47 9.57 12.77
CA MET A 1 26.10 8.14 12.95
C MET A 1 24.92 7.86 12.05
N ALA A 2 24.91 6.75 11.36
CA ALA A 2 23.77 6.29 10.58
C ALA A 2 22.56 6.06 11.51
N LYS A 3 21.34 6.24 10.98
CA LYS A 3 20.11 6.02 11.73
C LYS A 3 19.75 4.53 11.70
N GLN A 4 19.22 4.04 12.80
CA GLN A 4 18.71 2.66 12.83
C GLN A 4 17.40 2.55 12.04
N ILE A 5 17.24 1.45 11.31
CA ILE A 5 16.03 1.13 10.58
C ILE A 5 15.62 -0.33 10.80
N ILE A 6 14.32 -0.54 10.91
CA ILE A 6 13.67 -1.86 10.95
C ILE A 6 12.80 -1.99 9.71
N VAL A 7 12.87 -3.14 9.02
CA VAL A 7 12.05 -3.45 7.85
C VAL A 7 11.07 -4.57 8.20
N LEU A 8 9.79 -4.24 8.23
CA LEU A 8 8.69 -5.18 8.44
C LEU A 8 8.12 -5.60 7.09
N GLY A 9 7.89 -6.89 6.86
CA GLY A 9 7.55 -7.45 5.57
C GLY A 9 8.76 -7.59 4.63
N ALA A 10 9.95 -7.86 5.20
CA ALA A 10 11.25 -7.83 4.53
C ALA A 10 11.40 -8.74 3.30
N THR A 11 10.58 -9.78 3.16
CA THR A 11 10.60 -10.73 2.04
C THR A 11 9.52 -10.50 0.99
N GLY A 12 8.64 -9.49 1.21
CA GLY A 12 7.66 -9.04 0.23
C GLY A 12 8.26 -8.14 -0.86
N ASP A 13 7.45 -7.75 -1.84
CA ASP A 13 7.89 -6.95 -2.99
C ASP A 13 8.57 -5.64 -2.59
N ILE A 14 7.95 -4.87 -1.70
CA ILE A 14 8.48 -3.59 -1.23
C ILE A 14 9.64 -3.79 -0.25
N GLY A 15 9.50 -4.71 0.70
CA GLY A 15 10.54 -4.98 1.70
C GLY A 15 11.85 -5.45 1.07
N SER A 16 11.79 -6.33 0.06
CA SER A 16 12.99 -6.81 -0.64
C SER A 16 13.69 -5.70 -1.44
N GLN A 17 12.94 -4.81 -2.08
CA GLN A 17 13.48 -3.64 -2.77
C GLN A 17 14.08 -2.63 -1.78
N ALA A 18 13.43 -2.45 -0.63
CA ALA A 18 13.99 -1.61 0.44
C ALA A 18 15.32 -2.16 0.97
N LEU A 19 15.43 -3.48 1.19
CA LEU A 19 16.69 -4.11 1.57
C LEU A 19 17.77 -3.90 0.50
N GLU A 20 17.42 -4.03 -0.79
CA GLU A 20 18.37 -3.77 -1.88
C GLU A 20 18.93 -2.34 -1.83
N LEU A 21 18.08 -1.33 -1.58
CA LEU A 21 18.51 0.05 -1.44
C LEU A 21 19.34 0.29 -0.18
N LEU A 22 18.98 -0.37 0.92
CA LEU A 22 19.69 -0.23 2.19
C LEU A 22 21.11 -0.81 2.16
N ARG A 23 21.42 -1.79 1.28
CA ARG A 23 22.80 -2.31 1.09
C ARG A 23 23.79 -1.21 0.74
N TYR A 24 23.35 -0.17 0.05
CA TYR A 24 24.18 0.95 -0.42
C TYR A 24 23.95 2.24 0.37
N SER A 25 23.18 2.18 1.45
CA SER A 25 22.85 3.36 2.24
C SER A 25 23.92 3.63 3.29
N PHE A 26 24.42 4.88 3.33
CA PHE A 26 25.26 5.39 4.41
C PHE A 26 24.42 6.09 5.50
N ASP A 27 23.15 6.35 5.24
CA ASP A 27 22.26 7.08 6.16
C ASP A 27 21.58 6.15 7.17
N TYR A 28 21.50 4.84 6.87
CA TYR A 28 20.80 3.86 7.69
C TYR A 28 21.64 2.62 8.00
N GLU A 29 21.46 2.10 9.22
CA GLU A 29 21.91 0.78 9.66
C GLU A 29 20.69 -0.11 9.87
N LEU A 30 20.58 -1.22 9.15
CA LEU A 30 19.53 -2.22 9.34
C LEU A 30 19.80 -2.97 10.65
N VAL A 31 18.93 -2.80 11.65
CA VAL A 31 19.07 -3.43 12.97
C VAL A 31 18.05 -4.52 13.24
N GLY A 32 16.96 -4.58 12.48
CA GLY A 32 15.92 -5.57 12.63
C GLY A 32 15.11 -5.79 11.36
N VAL A 33 14.61 -7.01 11.19
CA VAL A 33 13.68 -7.37 10.12
C VAL A 33 12.55 -8.24 10.64
N ALA A 34 11.38 -8.18 9.98
CA ALA A 34 10.28 -9.10 10.23
C ALA A 34 9.72 -9.65 8.92
N PHE A 35 9.37 -10.94 8.89
CA PHE A 35 8.68 -11.58 7.77
C PHE A 35 7.92 -12.84 8.25
N LYS A 36 6.99 -13.35 7.42
CA LYS A 36 6.10 -14.44 7.83
C LYS A 36 6.82 -15.78 7.94
N SER A 37 7.35 -16.30 6.83
CA SER A 37 7.96 -17.65 6.78
C SER A 37 9.08 -17.81 5.77
N ASN A 38 9.15 -16.98 4.72
CA ASN A 38 10.09 -17.15 3.61
C ASN A 38 11.50 -16.67 3.99
N TYR A 39 12.17 -17.41 4.88
CA TYR A 39 13.52 -17.06 5.33
C TYR A 39 14.56 -17.24 4.21
N SER A 40 14.39 -18.19 3.28
CA SER A 40 15.32 -18.41 2.17
C SER A 40 15.41 -17.20 1.24
N ALA A 41 14.32 -16.46 1.05
CA ALA A 41 14.34 -15.19 0.32
C ALA A 41 15.15 -14.10 1.06
N PHE A 42 15.23 -14.19 2.40
CA PHE A 42 15.97 -13.23 3.22
C PHE A 42 17.46 -13.59 3.38
N GLU A 43 17.83 -14.86 3.46
CA GLU A 43 19.20 -15.34 3.73
C GLU A 43 20.28 -14.68 2.85
N LYS A 44 19.99 -14.47 1.59
CA LYS A 44 20.89 -13.79 0.65
C LYS A 44 21.24 -12.36 1.03
N ASN A 45 20.51 -11.77 1.97
CA ASN A 45 20.74 -10.42 2.46
C ASN A 45 21.69 -10.38 3.66
N LEU A 46 21.82 -11.46 4.43
CA LEU A 46 22.63 -11.53 5.65
C LEU A 46 24.07 -10.98 5.48
N PRO A 47 24.80 -11.30 4.39
CA PRO A 47 26.17 -10.83 4.23
C PRO A 47 26.32 -9.31 4.08
N TYR A 48 25.23 -8.59 3.82
CA TYR A 48 25.27 -7.15 3.57
C TYR A 48 24.94 -6.30 4.80
N PHE A 49 24.49 -6.93 5.91
CA PHE A 49 23.97 -6.22 7.08
C PHE A 49 24.65 -6.69 8.37
N ASP A 50 25.88 -6.25 8.59
CA ASP A 50 26.71 -6.59 9.76
C ASP A 50 26.14 -6.05 11.08
N LYS A 51 25.24 -5.07 11.02
CA LYS A 51 24.52 -4.49 12.18
C LYS A 51 23.15 -5.10 12.44
N LEU A 52 22.71 -6.04 11.58
CA LEU A 52 21.46 -6.74 11.81
C LEU A 52 21.59 -7.60 13.07
N ASN A 53 20.72 -7.30 14.03
CA ASN A 53 20.79 -7.91 15.35
C ASN A 53 19.58 -8.80 15.65
N TYR A 54 18.38 -8.40 15.22
CA TYR A 54 17.16 -9.14 15.51
C TYR A 54 16.37 -9.48 14.26
N ILE A 55 15.81 -10.69 14.26
CA ILE A 55 14.98 -11.21 13.16
C ILE A 55 13.67 -11.71 13.77
N VAL A 56 12.55 -11.27 13.22
CA VAL A 56 11.23 -11.83 13.55
C VAL A 56 10.78 -12.70 12.39
N ILE A 57 10.55 -13.99 12.68
CA ILE A 57 9.95 -14.95 11.75
C ILE A 57 8.64 -15.39 12.39
N GLU A 58 7.51 -14.91 11.86
CA GLU A 58 6.20 -15.11 12.48
C GLU A 58 5.85 -16.60 12.63
N ASN A 59 6.10 -17.39 11.57
CA ASN A 59 5.90 -18.83 11.60
C ASN A 59 7.00 -19.50 12.41
N LYS A 60 6.60 -20.29 13.43
CA LYS A 60 7.52 -20.91 14.39
C LYS A 60 8.39 -21.98 13.75
N GLU A 61 7.83 -22.82 12.88
CA GLU A 61 8.55 -23.90 12.21
C GLU A 61 9.66 -23.32 11.30
N ALA A 62 9.34 -22.26 10.56
CA ALA A 62 10.33 -21.54 9.74
C ALA A 62 11.39 -20.84 10.58
N ALA A 63 11.04 -20.35 11.78
CA ALA A 63 12.01 -19.76 12.71
C ALA A 63 12.96 -20.84 13.27
N ASP A 64 12.46 -21.99 13.67
CA ASP A 64 13.25 -23.11 14.18
C ASP A 64 14.20 -23.66 13.07
N GLU A 65 13.70 -23.75 11.84
CA GLU A 65 14.51 -24.16 10.68
C GLU A 65 15.62 -23.13 10.38
N PHE A 66 15.30 -21.84 10.36
CA PHE A 66 16.28 -20.77 10.18
C PHE A 66 17.39 -20.83 11.25
N ILE A 67 17.02 -20.99 12.52
CA ILE A 67 17.97 -21.11 13.64
C ILE A 67 18.88 -22.33 13.48
N SER A 68 18.38 -23.46 12.96
CA SER A 68 19.18 -24.66 12.71
C SER A 68 20.31 -24.44 11.72
N HIS A 69 20.08 -23.56 10.71
CA HIS A 69 21.09 -23.17 9.71
C HIS A 69 21.95 -21.97 10.17
N HIS A 70 21.44 -21.14 11.06
CA HIS A 70 22.07 -19.88 11.49
C HIS A 70 22.12 -19.78 13.03
N SER A 71 22.81 -20.70 13.69
CA SER A 71 22.87 -20.81 15.15
C SER A 71 23.35 -19.55 15.87
N ALA A 72 24.14 -18.70 15.20
CA ALA A 72 24.57 -17.40 15.72
C ALA A 72 23.40 -16.45 16.04
N PHE A 73 22.26 -16.60 15.35
CA PHE A 73 21.04 -15.81 15.59
C PHE A 73 20.08 -16.43 16.61
N ALA A 74 20.36 -17.61 17.16
CA ALA A 74 19.42 -18.37 18.00
C ALA A 74 18.81 -17.54 19.17
N LYS A 75 19.58 -16.62 19.75
CA LYS A 75 19.12 -15.75 20.84
C LYS A 75 18.35 -14.52 20.39
N ASN A 76 18.41 -14.20 19.10
CA ASN A 76 17.95 -12.94 18.51
C ASN A 76 16.85 -13.15 17.47
N VAL A 77 16.37 -14.39 17.31
CA VAL A 77 15.20 -14.70 16.50
C VAL A 77 13.96 -14.77 17.41
N PHE A 78 12.94 -14.01 17.04
CA PHE A 78 11.64 -14.06 17.69
C PHE A 78 10.61 -14.68 16.75
N SER A 79 9.60 -15.34 17.30
CA SER A 79 8.48 -15.91 16.57
C SER A 79 7.16 -15.60 17.24
N GLY A 80 6.05 -15.77 16.47
CA GLY A 80 4.69 -15.57 16.95
C GLY A 80 4.26 -14.10 17.05
N GLU A 81 3.04 -13.88 17.54
CA GLU A 81 2.32 -12.60 17.49
C GLU A 81 3.04 -11.40 18.12
N ASN A 82 3.79 -11.58 19.19
CA ASN A 82 4.43 -10.48 19.92
C ASN A 82 5.87 -10.21 19.44
N GLY A 83 6.33 -10.90 18.40
CA GLY A 83 7.71 -10.77 17.91
C GLY A 83 8.02 -9.35 17.42
N ILE A 84 7.11 -8.75 16.67
CA ILE A 84 7.27 -7.37 16.15
C ILE A 84 7.25 -6.35 17.29
N GLU A 85 6.28 -6.42 18.19
CA GLU A 85 6.20 -5.52 19.36
C GLU A 85 7.49 -5.55 20.16
N LYS A 86 8.01 -6.76 20.46
CA LYS A 86 9.28 -6.95 21.13
C LYS A 86 10.44 -6.35 20.35
N LEU A 87 10.50 -6.55 19.02
CA LEU A 87 11.53 -5.96 18.18
C LEU A 87 11.51 -4.43 18.25
N LEU A 88 10.33 -3.81 18.14
CA LEU A 88 10.18 -2.36 18.20
C LEU A 88 10.59 -1.80 19.56
N SER A 89 10.30 -2.50 20.65
CA SER A 89 10.67 -2.07 22.01
C SER A 89 12.18 -2.03 22.25
N TYR A 90 12.98 -2.85 21.57
CA TYR A 90 14.44 -2.78 21.65
C TYR A 90 15.05 -1.57 20.95
N TYR A 91 14.33 -1.01 19.98
CA TYR A 91 14.80 0.11 19.15
C TYR A 91 13.78 1.25 19.09
N PRO A 92 13.49 1.90 20.22
CA PRO A 92 12.42 2.91 20.30
C PRO A 92 12.69 4.16 19.46
N LYS A 93 13.90 4.32 18.92
CA LYS A 93 14.29 5.46 18.06
C LYS A 93 14.54 5.05 16.61
N ALA A 94 14.37 3.78 16.27
CA ALA A 94 14.56 3.34 14.90
C ALA A 94 13.47 3.89 13.98
N THR A 95 13.84 4.15 12.74
CA THR A 95 12.87 4.36 11.66
C THR A 95 12.23 3.01 11.31
N ILE A 96 10.91 2.96 11.15
CA ILE A 96 10.19 1.74 10.80
C ILE A 96 9.76 1.83 9.33
N LEU A 97 10.15 0.86 8.52
CA LEU A 97 9.57 0.66 7.19
C LEU A 97 8.55 -0.47 7.31
N ASN A 98 7.27 -0.13 7.21
CA ASN A 98 6.20 -1.13 7.28
C ASN A 98 5.70 -1.47 5.87
N ALA A 99 6.10 -2.66 5.38
CA ALA A 99 5.70 -3.26 4.11
C ALA A 99 4.96 -4.60 4.31
N ILE A 100 4.35 -4.82 5.49
CA ILE A 100 3.46 -5.95 5.71
C ILE A 100 2.17 -5.69 4.93
N SER A 101 1.73 -6.65 4.14
CA SER A 101 0.49 -6.55 3.34
C SER A 101 -0.74 -6.89 4.19
N GLY A 102 -1.90 -6.33 3.83
CA GLY A 102 -3.16 -6.65 4.45
C GLY A 102 -3.33 -6.04 5.85
N ASN A 103 -4.34 -6.53 6.57
CA ASN A 103 -4.71 -6.01 7.88
C ASN A 103 -3.64 -6.26 8.97
N ASP A 104 -2.73 -7.22 8.75
CA ASP A 104 -1.63 -7.53 9.69
C ASP A 104 -0.64 -6.36 9.85
N GLY A 105 -0.56 -5.46 8.85
CA GLY A 105 0.29 -4.27 8.92
C GLY A 105 -0.25 -3.14 9.82
N ILE A 106 -1.52 -3.20 10.25
CA ILE A 106 -2.16 -2.12 11.01
C ILE A 106 -1.57 -2.02 12.43
N ILE A 107 -1.46 -3.14 13.13
CA ILE A 107 -0.92 -3.16 14.52
C ILE A 107 0.52 -2.62 14.54
N PRO A 108 1.45 -3.09 13.69
CA PRO A 108 2.80 -2.50 13.61
C PRO A 108 2.82 -1.01 13.31
N THR A 109 1.89 -0.53 12.47
CA THR A 109 1.74 0.92 12.21
C THR A 109 1.37 1.67 13.49
N LEU A 110 0.37 1.19 14.24
CA LEU A 110 -0.07 1.84 15.48
C LEU A 110 1.01 1.82 16.55
N LEU A 111 1.77 0.73 16.69
CA LEU A 111 2.92 0.62 17.59
C LEU A 111 4.03 1.62 17.24
N ALA A 112 4.34 1.80 15.96
CA ALA A 112 5.32 2.78 15.52
C ALA A 112 4.88 4.21 15.85
N LEU A 113 3.59 4.55 15.67
CA LEU A 113 3.03 5.86 16.04
C LEU A 113 3.08 6.08 17.57
N GLU A 114 2.73 5.06 18.35
CA GLU A 114 2.76 5.12 19.82
C GLU A 114 4.16 5.38 20.39
N ASN A 115 5.18 4.84 19.73
CA ASN A 115 6.58 5.01 20.10
C ASN A 115 7.23 6.26 19.50
N ASP A 116 6.50 7.17 18.86
CA ASP A 116 7.04 8.37 18.19
C ASP A 116 8.11 8.05 17.11
N GLN A 117 8.10 6.85 16.52
CA GLN A 117 9.06 6.40 15.53
C GLN A 117 8.73 6.98 14.15
N ASP A 118 9.71 7.44 13.39
CA ASP A 118 9.50 7.79 11.98
C ASP A 118 9.03 6.55 11.20
N LEU A 119 7.92 6.67 10.48
CA LEU A 119 7.27 5.58 9.79
C LEU A 119 7.32 5.77 8.28
N LEU A 120 7.93 4.83 7.56
CA LEU A 120 7.90 4.71 6.11
C LEU A 120 6.82 3.67 5.78
N LEU A 121 5.67 4.12 5.30
CA LEU A 121 4.45 3.30 5.25
C LEU A 121 4.12 2.87 3.82
N ALA A 122 4.21 1.57 3.58
CA ALA A 122 3.74 0.93 2.35
C ALA A 122 2.41 0.17 2.55
N ASN A 123 2.01 -0.11 3.81
CA ASN A 123 0.75 -0.76 4.12
C ASN A 123 -0.41 0.22 3.96
N LYS A 124 -1.12 0.14 2.83
CA LYS A 124 -2.27 1.02 2.54
C LYS A 124 -3.49 0.72 3.42
N GLU A 125 -3.63 -0.51 3.91
CA GLU A 125 -4.72 -0.92 4.78
C GLU A 125 -4.72 -0.13 6.09
N SER A 126 -3.56 0.31 6.58
CA SER A 126 -3.47 1.19 7.75
C SER A 126 -4.29 2.47 7.58
N TYR A 127 -4.33 3.04 6.38
CA TYR A 127 -5.18 4.19 6.09
C TYR A 127 -6.61 3.80 5.67
N VAL A 128 -6.79 2.74 4.88
CA VAL A 128 -8.10 2.34 4.35
C VAL A 128 -9.02 1.80 5.45
N VAL A 129 -8.49 0.95 6.33
CA VAL A 129 -9.27 0.31 7.40
C VAL A 129 -8.92 0.80 8.79
N GLY A 130 -7.71 1.33 9.02
CA GLY A 130 -7.21 1.74 10.35
C GLY A 130 -7.11 3.25 10.58
N SER A 131 -7.52 4.11 9.63
CA SER A 131 -7.25 5.54 9.70
C SER A 131 -7.83 6.24 10.93
N SER A 132 -8.99 5.80 11.42
CA SER A 132 -9.59 6.38 12.64
C SER A 132 -8.68 6.18 13.86
N LEU A 133 -8.05 5.01 14.00
CA LEU A 133 -7.08 4.74 15.06
C LEU A 133 -5.77 5.49 14.84
N MET A 134 -5.28 5.53 13.60
CA MET A 134 -4.09 6.32 13.27
C MET A 134 -4.29 7.79 13.61
N LYS A 135 -5.41 8.41 13.19
CA LYS A 135 -5.72 9.82 13.49
C LYS A 135 -5.76 10.10 14.99
N GLU A 136 -6.26 9.16 15.78
CA GLU A 136 -6.27 9.32 17.25
C GLU A 136 -4.84 9.36 17.80
N LYS A 137 -3.98 8.41 17.41
CA LYS A 137 -2.57 8.39 17.82
C LYS A 137 -1.77 9.59 17.27
N MET A 138 -2.08 10.03 16.06
CA MET A 138 -1.41 11.18 15.44
C MET A 138 -1.65 12.51 16.16
N LYS A 139 -2.64 12.63 17.06
CA LYS A 139 -2.85 13.84 17.88
C LYS A 139 -1.67 14.15 18.81
N THR A 140 -0.98 13.11 19.28
CA THR A 140 0.16 13.22 20.21
C THR A 140 1.51 12.82 19.59
N TYR A 141 1.48 12.24 18.41
CA TYR A 141 2.64 11.71 17.70
C TYR A 141 3.61 12.81 17.28
N LYS A 142 4.91 12.58 17.55
CA LYS A 142 5.99 13.54 17.29
C LYS A 142 6.90 13.11 16.12
N GLY A 143 6.73 11.90 15.63
CA GLY A 143 7.45 11.42 14.45
C GLY A 143 6.84 11.92 13.14
N HIS A 144 7.22 11.29 12.05
CA HIS A 144 6.71 11.61 10.71
C HIS A 144 6.32 10.33 9.98
N VAL A 145 5.21 10.39 9.24
CA VAL A 145 4.78 9.33 8.32
C VAL A 145 5.14 9.73 6.89
N TYR A 146 5.87 8.85 6.20
CA TYR A 146 6.27 9.02 4.80
C TYR A 146 5.61 7.91 3.97
N PRO A 147 4.81 8.23 2.96
CA PRO A 147 4.21 7.22 2.09
C PRO A 147 5.28 6.54 1.22
N ILE A 148 5.03 5.29 0.87
CA ILE A 148 5.80 4.54 -0.12
C ILE A 148 4.98 4.29 -1.40
N ASP A 149 3.65 4.31 -1.32
CA ASP A 149 2.80 4.23 -2.51
C ASP A 149 3.14 5.36 -3.51
N SER A 150 3.30 5.03 -4.81
CA SER A 150 3.86 5.96 -5.80
C SER A 150 3.01 7.20 -6.01
N GLU A 151 1.69 7.05 -6.00
CA GLU A 151 0.74 8.14 -6.16
C GLU A 151 0.77 9.10 -4.98
N HIS A 152 0.89 8.57 -3.77
CA HIS A 152 0.97 9.37 -2.53
C HIS A 152 2.32 10.08 -2.39
N VAL A 153 3.40 9.44 -2.84
CA VAL A 153 4.70 10.10 -2.99
C VAL A 153 4.59 11.26 -3.98
N GLY A 154 3.93 11.04 -5.12
CA GLY A 154 3.69 12.06 -6.12
C GLY A 154 2.89 13.23 -5.57
N LEU A 155 1.78 12.97 -4.86
CA LEU A 155 1.00 14.01 -4.18
C LEU A 155 1.83 14.78 -3.15
N SER A 156 2.64 14.08 -2.35
CA SER A 156 3.51 14.69 -1.33
C SER A 156 4.54 15.64 -1.96
N LYS A 157 5.15 15.25 -3.11
CA LYS A 157 6.09 16.10 -3.86
C LYS A 157 5.39 17.32 -4.43
N CYS A 158 4.23 17.15 -5.08
CA CYS A 158 3.45 18.24 -5.64
C CYS A 158 3.00 19.24 -4.59
N LEU A 159 2.42 18.78 -3.46
CA LEU A 159 2.00 19.64 -2.35
C LEU A 159 3.16 20.42 -1.76
N ARG A 160 4.31 19.77 -1.55
CA ARG A 160 5.52 20.43 -1.04
C ARG A 160 6.05 21.47 -2.03
N PHE A 161 6.04 21.18 -3.32
CA PHE A 161 6.44 22.13 -4.36
C PHE A 161 5.51 23.36 -4.37
N VAL A 162 4.20 23.15 -4.37
CA VAL A 162 3.20 24.22 -4.37
C VAL A 162 3.33 25.10 -3.13
N SER A 163 3.39 24.52 -1.94
CA SER A 163 3.51 25.27 -0.67
C SER A 163 4.83 26.07 -0.57
N LYS A 164 5.90 25.59 -1.20
CA LYS A 164 7.19 26.28 -1.20
C LYS A 164 7.23 27.45 -2.18
N HIS A 165 6.66 27.30 -3.37
CA HIS A 165 6.82 28.24 -4.48
C HIS A 165 5.62 29.18 -4.70
N TYR A 166 4.46 28.82 -4.21
CA TYR A 166 3.19 29.56 -4.38
C TYR A 166 2.57 29.80 -3.00
N LYS A 167 3.08 30.79 -2.27
CA LYS A 167 2.64 31.06 -0.89
C LYS A 167 1.17 31.50 -0.78
N ASP A 168 0.68 32.25 -1.78
CA ASP A 168 -0.69 32.74 -1.86
C ASP A 168 -1.53 31.82 -2.75
N ASN A 169 -1.46 30.50 -2.50
CA ASN A 169 -2.22 29.51 -3.25
C ASN A 169 -3.49 29.08 -2.51
N GLU A 170 -4.49 28.66 -3.28
CA GLU A 170 -5.64 27.95 -2.78
C GLU A 170 -5.71 26.57 -3.45
N PHE A 171 -5.68 25.53 -2.62
CA PHE A 171 -5.87 24.17 -3.07
C PHE A 171 -7.25 23.98 -3.74
N ARG A 172 -7.33 23.26 -4.83
CA ARG A 172 -8.56 22.97 -5.56
C ARG A 172 -8.92 21.51 -5.56
N ARG A 173 -8.04 20.64 -6.02
CA ARG A 173 -8.23 19.19 -6.06
C ARG A 173 -6.91 18.46 -6.25
N MET A 174 -6.94 17.17 -5.98
CA MET A 174 -5.89 16.22 -6.32
C MET A 174 -6.31 15.34 -7.49
N THR A 175 -5.33 14.83 -8.21
CA THR A 175 -5.52 13.77 -9.20
C THR A 175 -4.50 12.68 -8.92
N ILE A 176 -4.93 11.43 -8.93
CA ILE A 176 -4.06 10.26 -8.97
C ILE A 176 -4.33 9.48 -10.26
N THR A 177 -3.31 8.80 -10.77
CA THR A 177 -3.45 8.09 -12.03
C THR A 177 -3.48 6.58 -11.84
N ALA A 178 -4.07 5.88 -12.78
CA ALA A 178 -4.10 4.43 -12.86
C ALA A 178 -3.61 3.97 -14.23
N SER A 179 -2.90 2.85 -14.29
CA SER A 179 -2.52 2.22 -15.57
C SER A 179 -3.74 1.72 -16.37
N GLY A 180 -4.86 1.46 -15.69
CA GLY A 180 -6.03 0.75 -16.21
C GLY A 180 -5.92 -0.77 -16.09
N GLY A 181 -4.80 -1.30 -15.59
CA GLY A 181 -4.58 -2.74 -15.40
C GLY A 181 -4.49 -3.54 -16.70
N ALA A 182 -4.40 -4.86 -16.55
CA ALA A 182 -4.19 -5.80 -17.66
C ALA A 182 -5.35 -5.84 -18.66
N LEU A 183 -6.58 -5.58 -18.21
CA LEU A 183 -7.80 -5.74 -19.01
C LEU A 183 -8.27 -4.44 -19.68
N ARG A 184 -7.49 -3.36 -19.60
CA ARG A 184 -7.88 -2.04 -20.12
C ARG A 184 -8.17 -2.00 -21.62
N ASP A 185 -7.55 -2.89 -22.39
CA ASP A 185 -7.67 -2.96 -23.85
C ASP A 185 -8.58 -4.13 -24.32
N LEU A 186 -9.00 -4.99 -23.40
CA LEU A 186 -9.88 -6.11 -23.73
C LEU A 186 -11.28 -5.55 -24.06
N PRO A 187 -11.98 -6.05 -25.12
CA PRO A 187 -13.38 -5.70 -25.37
C PRO A 187 -14.24 -5.92 -24.11
N LEU A 188 -15.13 -4.95 -23.82
CA LEU A 188 -15.86 -4.91 -22.54
C LEU A 188 -16.66 -6.21 -22.28
N GLU A 189 -17.26 -6.80 -23.32
CA GLU A 189 -18.01 -8.03 -23.28
C GLU A 189 -17.16 -9.26 -22.94
N LYS A 190 -15.84 -9.17 -23.08
CA LYS A 190 -14.90 -10.26 -22.76
C LYS A 190 -14.28 -10.13 -21.35
N VAL A 191 -14.41 -8.97 -20.73
CA VAL A 191 -13.80 -8.72 -19.40
C VAL A 191 -14.33 -9.70 -18.35
N ALA A 192 -15.63 -9.98 -18.36
CA ALA A 192 -16.27 -10.89 -17.41
C ALA A 192 -15.69 -12.32 -17.43
N GLU A 193 -15.23 -12.78 -18.60
CA GLU A 193 -14.71 -14.13 -18.81
C GLU A 193 -13.17 -14.18 -18.86
N ALA A 194 -12.50 -13.09 -18.43
CA ALA A 194 -11.05 -13.02 -18.41
C ALA A 194 -10.46 -14.11 -17.50
N LYS A 195 -9.41 -14.78 -17.99
CA LYS A 195 -8.68 -15.81 -17.24
C LYS A 195 -7.55 -15.18 -16.42
N LYS A 196 -7.05 -15.91 -15.43
CA LYS A 196 -5.94 -15.44 -14.60
C LYS A 196 -4.70 -15.05 -15.41
N GLU A 197 -4.41 -15.79 -16.51
CA GLU A 197 -3.29 -15.50 -17.39
C GLU A 197 -3.43 -14.15 -18.12
N ASP A 198 -4.67 -13.70 -18.36
CA ASP A 198 -4.95 -12.39 -18.94
C ASP A 198 -4.86 -11.28 -17.88
N VAL A 199 -5.42 -11.53 -16.71
CA VAL A 199 -5.46 -10.59 -15.59
C VAL A 199 -4.08 -10.33 -15.00
N LEU A 200 -3.19 -11.33 -14.97
CA LEU A 200 -1.85 -11.21 -14.42
C LEU A 200 -0.82 -10.56 -15.35
N LYS A 201 -1.18 -10.19 -16.58
CA LYS A 201 -0.29 -9.49 -17.53
C LYS A 201 -0.39 -7.97 -17.36
N HIS A 202 0.08 -7.45 -16.21
CA HIS A 202 0.07 -5.99 -16.01
C HIS A 202 0.94 -5.28 -17.07
N PRO A 203 0.45 -4.18 -17.71
CA PRO A 203 1.12 -3.59 -18.86
C PRO A 203 2.43 -2.85 -18.53
N THR A 204 2.60 -2.34 -17.31
CA THR A 204 3.70 -1.44 -16.93
C THR A 204 4.43 -1.84 -15.66
N TRP A 205 3.75 -2.47 -14.70
CA TRP A 205 4.31 -2.83 -13.39
C TRP A 205 4.54 -4.32 -13.24
N LYS A 206 5.59 -4.70 -12.49
CA LYS A 206 5.79 -6.06 -11.97
C LYS A 206 5.46 -6.06 -10.49
N MET A 207 4.40 -6.75 -10.10
CA MET A 207 3.85 -6.73 -8.75
C MET A 207 3.38 -8.13 -8.35
N SER A 208 3.01 -8.30 -7.06
CA SER A 208 2.36 -9.53 -6.60
C SER A 208 1.04 -9.78 -7.32
N ASN A 209 0.60 -11.04 -7.31
CA ASN A 209 -0.63 -11.43 -7.99
C ASN A 209 -1.86 -10.69 -7.46
N LYS A 210 -1.98 -10.51 -6.12
CA LYS A 210 -3.11 -9.78 -5.53
C LYS A 210 -3.19 -8.35 -6.08
N ILE A 211 -2.13 -7.57 -5.96
CA ILE A 211 -2.11 -6.18 -6.45
C ILE A 211 -2.38 -6.11 -7.95
N THR A 212 -1.89 -7.09 -8.73
CA THR A 212 -2.14 -7.15 -10.17
C THR A 212 -3.63 -7.32 -10.50
N VAL A 213 -4.34 -8.19 -9.76
CA VAL A 213 -5.80 -8.35 -9.88
C VAL A 213 -6.53 -7.08 -9.41
N ASP A 214 -6.12 -6.47 -8.29
CA ASP A 214 -6.68 -5.22 -7.79
C ASP A 214 -6.51 -4.06 -8.79
N CYS A 215 -5.41 -4.03 -9.55
CA CYS A 215 -5.22 -3.08 -10.65
C CYS A 215 -6.14 -3.36 -11.83
N ALA A 216 -6.39 -4.63 -12.17
CA ALA A 216 -7.31 -5.00 -13.26
C ALA A 216 -8.76 -4.63 -12.95
N THR A 217 -9.17 -4.66 -11.68
CA THR A 217 -10.50 -4.28 -11.19
C THR A 217 -10.59 -2.80 -10.81
N LEU A 218 -9.48 -2.11 -10.66
CA LEU A 218 -9.29 -0.78 -10.03
C LEU A 218 -9.76 -0.70 -8.58
N VAL A 219 -9.89 -1.82 -7.85
CA VAL A 219 -10.05 -1.82 -6.39
C VAL A 219 -8.84 -1.14 -5.75
N ASN A 220 -7.60 -1.45 -6.21
CA ASN A 220 -6.38 -0.79 -5.76
C ASN A 220 -6.50 0.73 -5.85
N LYS A 221 -6.97 1.26 -6.98
CA LYS A 221 -7.15 2.71 -7.16
C LYS A 221 -8.26 3.29 -6.27
N GLY A 222 -9.30 2.52 -5.98
CA GLY A 222 -10.31 2.87 -4.99
C GLY A 222 -9.71 3.01 -3.59
N TYR A 223 -8.85 2.07 -3.18
CA TYR A 223 -8.10 2.15 -1.92
C TYR A 223 -7.17 3.37 -1.88
N GLU A 224 -6.45 3.65 -2.95
CA GLU A 224 -5.55 4.79 -3.03
C GLU A 224 -6.27 6.14 -2.93
N VAL A 225 -7.47 6.28 -3.48
CA VAL A 225 -8.29 7.48 -3.27
C VAL A 225 -8.66 7.65 -1.80
N ILE A 226 -9.04 6.57 -1.11
CA ILE A 226 -9.36 6.57 0.32
C ILE A 226 -8.11 6.90 1.13
N GLU A 227 -6.99 6.24 0.85
CA GLU A 227 -5.71 6.48 1.51
C GLU A 227 -5.27 7.95 1.35
N ALA A 228 -5.34 8.52 0.14
CA ALA A 228 -5.02 9.93 -0.09
C ALA A 228 -5.95 10.86 0.68
N SER A 229 -7.24 10.57 0.71
CA SER A 229 -8.22 11.33 1.50
C SER A 229 -7.87 11.35 2.98
N GLU A 230 -7.55 10.20 3.52
CA GLU A 230 -7.24 10.03 4.94
C GLU A 230 -5.86 10.63 5.30
N MET A 231 -4.85 10.42 4.45
CA MET A 231 -3.47 10.90 4.66
C MET A 231 -3.35 12.41 4.56
N PHE A 232 -3.97 13.02 3.55
CA PHE A 232 -3.86 14.45 3.29
C PHE A 232 -5.04 15.27 3.85
N SER A 233 -5.99 14.61 4.53
CA SER A 233 -7.20 15.24 5.06
C SER A 233 -8.00 16.02 4.01
N VAL A 234 -8.12 15.44 2.81
CA VAL A 234 -8.85 16.01 1.66
C VAL A 234 -10.09 15.15 1.42
N PRO A 235 -11.29 15.74 1.25
CA PRO A 235 -12.49 14.98 0.93
C PRO A 235 -12.32 14.08 -0.31
N VAL A 236 -12.85 12.85 -0.24
CA VAL A 236 -12.78 11.86 -1.33
C VAL A 236 -13.23 12.42 -2.68
N ASP A 237 -14.23 13.31 -2.69
CA ASP A 237 -14.76 13.92 -3.91
C ASP A 237 -13.84 15.00 -4.52
N MET A 238 -12.85 15.46 -3.77
CA MET A 238 -11.81 16.36 -4.26
C MET A 238 -10.56 15.60 -4.78
N ILE A 239 -10.61 14.28 -4.80
CA ILE A 239 -9.55 13.43 -5.34
C ILE A 239 -10.09 12.70 -6.57
N GLU A 240 -9.66 13.16 -7.74
CA GLU A 240 -10.00 12.55 -9.02
C GLU A 240 -9.02 11.42 -9.35
N ALA A 241 -9.53 10.31 -9.86
CA ALA A 241 -8.70 9.26 -10.42
C ALA A 241 -8.92 9.18 -11.93
N VAL A 242 -7.83 9.09 -12.69
CA VAL A 242 -7.83 9.02 -14.16
C VAL A 242 -6.92 7.92 -14.67
N ILE A 243 -7.18 7.42 -15.86
CA ILE A 243 -6.28 6.47 -16.53
C ILE A 243 -5.15 7.25 -17.21
N CYS A 244 -3.90 6.92 -16.85
CA CYS A 244 -2.68 7.29 -17.57
C CYS A 244 -1.99 6.00 -18.02
N ARG A 245 -2.11 5.70 -19.31
CA ARG A 245 -1.75 4.36 -19.85
C ARG A 245 -0.28 4.04 -19.73
N ASP A 246 0.57 5.06 -19.74
CA ASP A 246 2.03 4.92 -19.68
C ASP A 246 2.53 4.79 -18.23
N SER A 247 1.67 5.10 -17.25
CA SER A 247 2.00 5.11 -15.81
C SER A 247 3.22 5.97 -15.44
N LEU A 248 3.57 6.96 -16.26
CA LEU A 248 4.70 7.88 -16.02
C LEU A 248 4.29 9.10 -15.18
N VAL A 249 3.03 9.51 -15.25
CA VAL A 249 2.47 10.49 -14.33
C VAL A 249 1.77 9.75 -13.23
N HIS A 250 2.15 9.98 -11.97
CA HIS A 250 1.57 9.31 -10.83
C HIS A 250 0.48 10.13 -10.13
N ALA A 251 0.70 11.44 -10.04
CA ALA A 251 -0.23 12.32 -9.33
C ALA A 251 -0.15 13.76 -9.80
N GLY A 252 -1.16 14.55 -9.45
CA GLY A 252 -1.21 15.98 -9.68
C GLY A 252 -1.99 16.72 -8.61
N VAL A 253 -1.65 18.00 -8.43
CA VAL A 253 -2.34 18.94 -7.54
C VAL A 253 -2.76 20.16 -8.35
N TYR A 254 -4.04 20.51 -8.29
CA TYR A 254 -4.59 21.72 -8.89
C TYR A 254 -4.78 22.77 -7.81
N PHE A 255 -4.37 23.99 -8.13
CA PHE A 255 -4.43 25.13 -7.22
C PHE A 255 -4.66 26.46 -7.96
N THR A 256 -5.08 27.49 -7.24
CA THR A 256 -5.15 28.85 -7.75
C THR A 256 -3.98 29.65 -7.14
N ASP A 257 -3.18 30.30 -7.97
CA ASP A 257 -2.25 31.36 -7.54
C ASP A 257 -2.99 32.67 -7.51
N TRP A 258 -3.40 33.12 -6.31
CA TRP A 258 -4.13 34.37 -6.15
C TRP A 258 -3.31 35.60 -6.47
N LYS A 259 -1.98 35.53 -6.35
CA LYS A 259 -1.11 36.65 -6.70
C LYS A 259 -1.14 36.98 -8.19
N LYS A 260 -1.29 35.95 -9.02
CA LYS A 260 -1.39 36.09 -10.49
C LYS A 260 -2.81 35.95 -11.02
N GLY A 261 -3.76 35.44 -10.21
CA GLY A 261 -5.11 35.11 -10.65
C GLY A 261 -5.16 33.87 -11.57
N GLU A 262 -4.13 33.01 -11.55
CA GLU A 262 -3.99 31.88 -12.45
C GLU A 262 -4.42 30.56 -11.82
N ARG A 263 -5.05 29.68 -12.61
CA ARG A 263 -5.32 28.28 -12.25
C ARG A 263 -4.18 27.42 -12.79
N LEU A 264 -3.50 26.71 -11.89
CA LEU A 264 -2.29 25.97 -12.19
C LEU A 264 -2.44 24.51 -11.77
N ALA A 265 -1.61 23.64 -12.35
CA ALA A 265 -1.47 22.25 -11.94
C ALA A 265 0.02 21.90 -11.81
N CYS A 266 0.33 21.11 -10.77
CA CYS A 266 1.64 20.50 -10.60
C CYS A 266 1.48 19.00 -10.72
N TYR A 267 2.23 18.36 -11.61
CA TYR A 267 2.22 16.92 -11.81
C TYR A 267 3.57 16.30 -11.45
N GLU A 268 3.54 15.10 -10.89
CA GLU A 268 4.72 14.27 -10.63
C GLU A 268 4.91 13.28 -11.77
N TYR A 269 6.12 13.28 -12.30
CA TYR A 269 6.61 12.33 -13.30
C TYR A 269 7.69 11.45 -12.69
N SER A 270 7.56 10.15 -12.80
CA SER A 270 8.64 9.21 -12.47
C SER A 270 8.46 7.87 -13.19
N PRO A 271 9.53 7.07 -13.37
CA PRO A 271 9.42 5.76 -13.96
C PRO A 271 8.59 4.82 -13.07
N CYS A 272 8.08 3.74 -13.68
CA CYS A 272 7.35 2.67 -13.01
C CYS A 272 8.30 1.79 -12.18
N ASP A 273 8.94 2.38 -11.17
CA ASP A 273 9.88 1.71 -10.28
C ASP A 273 9.62 2.11 -8.82
N MET A 274 9.24 1.14 -8.00
CA MET A 274 8.98 1.37 -6.56
C MET A 274 10.22 1.84 -5.79
N LYS A 275 11.43 1.60 -6.31
CA LYS A 275 12.66 2.11 -5.71
C LYS A 275 12.69 3.64 -5.64
N VAL A 276 12.03 4.33 -6.57
CA VAL A 276 11.87 5.80 -6.53
C VAL A 276 11.07 6.23 -5.31
N ALA A 277 9.93 5.60 -5.08
CA ALA A 277 9.05 5.88 -3.94
C ALA A 277 9.71 5.50 -2.60
N ILE A 278 10.33 4.31 -2.55
CA ILE A 278 11.06 3.85 -1.37
C ILE A 278 12.23 4.82 -1.04
N SER A 279 13.00 5.26 -2.04
CA SER A 279 14.09 6.22 -1.85
C SER A 279 13.61 7.57 -1.36
N PHE A 280 12.47 8.05 -1.86
CA PHE A 280 11.84 9.27 -1.35
C PHE A 280 11.51 9.14 0.14
N ALA A 281 10.91 8.03 0.55
CA ALA A 281 10.59 7.75 1.94
C ALA A 281 11.86 7.63 2.80
N LEU A 282 12.86 6.85 2.38
CA LEU A 282 14.15 6.70 3.07
C LEU A 282 14.89 8.04 3.23
N SER A 283 14.82 8.92 2.23
CA SER A 283 15.41 10.26 2.30
C SER A 283 14.56 11.27 3.10
N LYS A 284 13.45 10.80 3.73
CA LYS A 284 12.49 11.64 4.46
C LYS A 284 11.97 12.78 3.60
N GLY A 285 11.61 12.44 2.37
CA GLY A 285 11.11 13.38 1.38
C GLY A 285 12.15 14.33 0.78
N LYS A 286 13.44 14.12 1.02
CA LYS A 286 14.51 14.86 0.32
C LYS A 286 14.84 14.09 -0.94
N LEU A 287 14.69 14.72 -2.11
CA LEU A 287 15.09 14.12 -3.38
C LEU A 287 16.62 13.93 -3.40
N ARG A 288 17.09 12.71 -3.27
CA ARG A 288 18.45 12.31 -3.63
C ARG A 288 18.38 11.50 -4.91
N MET A 289 18.72 12.14 -6.03
CA MET A 289 18.58 11.62 -7.40
C MET A 289 19.70 10.67 -7.82
N HIS A 290 19.92 9.55 -7.12
CA HIS A 290 21.00 8.64 -7.52
C HIS A 290 20.53 7.26 -8.03
N ILE A 291 19.22 7.05 -8.25
CA ILE A 291 18.69 5.70 -8.43
C ILE A 291 18.05 5.47 -9.80
N CYS A 292 17.73 6.54 -10.53
CA CYS A 292 17.11 6.41 -11.85
C CYS A 292 18.16 6.56 -12.96
N ASN A 293 18.11 5.66 -13.92
CA ASN A 293 18.87 5.82 -15.13
C ASN A 293 18.32 7.05 -15.89
N ILE A 294 19.18 8.02 -16.24
CA ILE A 294 18.77 9.27 -16.91
C ILE A 294 18.09 8.96 -18.24
N ASP A 295 18.46 7.88 -18.89
CA ASP A 295 17.90 7.45 -20.18
C ASP A 295 16.39 7.16 -20.10
N ASP A 296 15.88 6.76 -18.91
CA ASP A 296 14.45 6.55 -18.68
C ASP A 296 13.65 7.87 -18.64
N TYR A 297 14.29 9.02 -18.41
CA TYR A 297 13.64 10.35 -18.36
C TYR A 297 13.52 11.04 -19.72
N GLU A 298 14.38 10.75 -20.66
CA GLU A 298 14.30 11.38 -22.01
C GLU A 298 13.02 10.99 -22.76
N ASP A 299 12.41 9.87 -22.41
CA ASP A 299 11.21 9.35 -23.05
C ASP A 299 9.90 9.90 -22.49
N VAL A 300 9.90 10.57 -21.32
CA VAL A 300 8.67 11.08 -20.66
C VAL A 300 7.88 12.01 -21.60
N ASN A 301 8.55 12.90 -22.31
CA ASN A 301 7.92 13.86 -23.23
C ASN A 301 7.31 13.19 -24.48
N ARG A 302 7.66 11.94 -24.76
CA ARG A 302 7.20 11.19 -25.93
C ARG A 302 5.99 10.31 -25.66
N HIS A 303 5.73 9.94 -24.39
CA HIS A 303 4.81 8.86 -24.03
C HIS A 303 3.52 9.33 -23.34
N VAL A 304 3.51 10.43 -22.57
CA VAL A 304 2.27 10.91 -21.93
C VAL A 304 1.35 11.50 -22.98
N LYS A 305 0.30 10.77 -23.33
CA LYS A 305 -0.61 11.15 -24.41
C LYS A 305 -1.89 11.78 -23.90
N GLU A 306 -2.52 11.19 -22.89
CA GLU A 306 -3.80 11.66 -22.37
C GLU A 306 -4.15 11.11 -20.98
N PHE A 307 -5.01 11.84 -20.29
CA PHE A 307 -5.71 11.35 -19.10
C PHE A 307 -7.14 10.98 -19.48
N VAL A 308 -7.52 9.72 -19.28
CA VAL A 308 -8.85 9.23 -19.63
C VAL A 308 -9.66 9.01 -18.35
N PRO A 309 -10.91 9.51 -18.28
CA PRO A 309 -11.80 9.22 -17.17
C PRO A 309 -12.02 7.72 -16.96
N ILE A 310 -12.17 7.30 -15.70
CA ILE A 310 -12.46 5.90 -15.39
C ILE A 310 -13.88 5.55 -15.85
N ASP A 311 -13.98 4.60 -16.79
CA ASP A 311 -15.27 4.10 -17.28
C ASP A 311 -15.96 3.25 -16.20
N LYS A 312 -17.15 3.67 -15.79
CA LYS A 312 -17.93 3.01 -14.74
C LYS A 312 -18.39 1.60 -15.15
N LYS A 313 -18.60 1.34 -16.44
CA LYS A 313 -19.01 0.01 -16.91
C LYS A 313 -17.86 -0.98 -16.89
N ARG A 314 -16.65 -0.50 -17.16
CA ARG A 314 -15.44 -1.33 -17.15
C ARG A 314 -14.91 -1.55 -15.74
N TYR A 315 -14.99 -0.53 -14.87
CA TYR A 315 -14.41 -0.53 -13.53
C TYR A 315 -15.45 -0.24 -12.44
N PRO A 316 -16.53 -1.04 -12.35
CA PRO A 316 -17.59 -0.80 -11.35
C PRO A 316 -17.07 -0.89 -9.91
N LEU A 317 -16.05 -1.72 -9.67
CA LEU A 317 -15.47 -1.93 -8.36
C LEU A 317 -14.71 -0.70 -7.82
N PHE A 318 -14.12 0.13 -8.68
CA PHE A 318 -13.57 1.43 -8.27
C PHE A 318 -14.61 2.28 -7.54
N TYR A 319 -15.81 2.38 -8.11
CA TYR A 319 -16.91 3.14 -7.54
C TYR A 319 -17.53 2.46 -6.33
N LEU A 320 -17.60 1.14 -6.33
CA LEU A 320 -18.11 0.35 -5.22
C LEU A 320 -17.21 0.48 -3.98
N THR A 321 -15.89 0.48 -4.14
CA THR A 321 -14.92 0.69 -3.06
C THR A 321 -15.16 2.04 -2.38
N LYS A 322 -15.26 3.12 -3.15
CA LYS A 322 -15.58 4.46 -2.63
C LYS A 322 -16.95 4.51 -1.95
N LYS A 323 -17.97 3.86 -2.54
CA LYS A 323 -19.32 3.76 -1.96
C LYS A 323 -19.30 3.01 -0.61
N CYS A 324 -18.55 1.92 -0.52
CA CYS A 324 -18.39 1.16 0.72
C CYS A 324 -17.81 2.04 1.83
N PHE A 325 -16.69 2.72 1.56
CA PHE A 325 -16.08 3.63 2.52
C PHE A 325 -17.00 4.78 2.93
N ALA A 326 -17.66 5.42 1.97
CA ALA A 326 -18.60 6.52 2.25
C ALA A 326 -19.80 6.09 3.14
N LYS A 327 -20.24 4.83 2.98
CA LYS A 327 -21.41 4.30 3.71
C LYS A 327 -21.05 3.72 5.08
N TYR A 328 -19.91 3.06 5.19
CA TYR A 328 -19.57 2.22 6.35
C TYR A 328 -18.25 2.59 7.03
N GLY A 329 -17.50 3.56 6.49
CA GLY A 329 -16.22 3.99 7.06
C GLY A 329 -15.16 2.89 7.09
N ASN A 330 -14.21 3.07 7.99
CA ASN A 330 -13.13 2.09 8.19
C ASN A 330 -13.66 0.72 8.59
N GLU A 331 -14.68 0.66 9.42
CA GLU A 331 -15.26 -0.57 9.93
C GLU A 331 -15.77 -1.47 8.81
N GLY A 332 -16.47 -0.91 7.82
CA GLY A 332 -16.93 -1.68 6.66
C GLY A 332 -15.81 -2.10 5.74
N MET A 333 -14.75 -1.31 5.66
CA MET A 333 -13.60 -1.63 4.83
C MET A 333 -12.80 -2.85 5.33
N PHE A 334 -12.86 -3.22 6.62
CA PHE A 334 -12.30 -4.51 7.10
C PHE A 334 -12.94 -5.69 6.37
N TYR A 335 -14.27 -5.70 6.30
CA TYR A 335 -15.02 -6.78 5.64
C TYR A 335 -14.84 -6.75 4.13
N TYR A 336 -14.85 -5.54 3.53
CA TYR A 336 -14.64 -5.36 2.10
C TYR A 336 -13.26 -5.88 1.68
N ASN A 337 -12.20 -5.46 2.37
CA ASN A 337 -10.81 -5.88 2.09
C ASN A 337 -10.59 -7.39 2.31
N ALA A 338 -11.21 -7.96 3.36
CA ALA A 338 -11.11 -9.40 3.62
C ALA A 338 -11.80 -10.22 2.51
N VAL A 339 -13.00 -9.79 2.08
CA VAL A 339 -13.73 -10.46 0.98
C VAL A 339 -12.99 -10.30 -0.35
N ASP A 340 -12.44 -9.12 -0.63
CA ASP A 340 -11.59 -8.86 -1.79
C ASP A 340 -10.40 -9.82 -1.85
N THR A 341 -9.66 -9.90 -0.74
CA THR A 341 -8.51 -10.80 -0.62
C THR A 341 -8.89 -12.26 -0.87
N LYS A 342 -9.96 -12.75 -0.22
CA LYS A 342 -10.41 -14.13 -0.38
C LYS A 342 -11.00 -14.43 -1.76
N ALA A 343 -11.69 -13.46 -2.37
CA ALA A 343 -12.20 -13.62 -3.73
C ALA A 343 -11.05 -13.70 -4.75
N ILE A 344 -10.00 -12.89 -4.57
CA ILE A 344 -8.81 -12.95 -5.41
C ILE A 344 -8.06 -14.27 -5.21
N GLU A 345 -7.88 -14.76 -3.99
CA GLU A 345 -7.29 -16.07 -3.71
C GLU A 345 -8.06 -17.19 -4.43
N ALA A 346 -9.39 -17.19 -4.33
CA ALA A 346 -10.26 -18.17 -5.00
C ALA A 346 -10.20 -18.07 -6.54
N PHE A 347 -10.11 -16.85 -7.08
CA PHE A 347 -9.92 -16.63 -8.52
C PHE A 347 -8.57 -17.18 -8.99
N LEU A 348 -7.50 -16.91 -8.27
CA LEU A 348 -6.15 -17.40 -8.61
C LEU A 348 -6.05 -18.93 -8.51
N ALA A 349 -6.86 -19.55 -7.66
CA ALA A 349 -7.01 -20.99 -7.51
C ALA A 349 -7.97 -21.63 -8.53
N ASP A 350 -8.52 -20.85 -9.47
CA ASP A 350 -9.55 -21.28 -10.46
C ASP A 350 -10.87 -21.77 -9.82
N GLU A 351 -11.17 -21.39 -8.60
CA GLU A 351 -12.41 -21.76 -7.88
C GLU A 351 -13.60 -20.86 -8.24
N ILE A 352 -13.32 -19.62 -8.65
CA ILE A 352 -14.30 -18.65 -9.12
C ILE A 352 -13.81 -17.95 -10.40
N LYS A 353 -14.75 -17.37 -11.17
CA LYS A 353 -14.45 -16.58 -12.36
C LYS A 353 -14.15 -15.13 -12.00
N PHE A 354 -13.51 -14.39 -12.92
CA PHE A 354 -13.13 -12.99 -12.70
C PHE A 354 -14.32 -12.08 -12.33
N PHE A 355 -15.45 -12.18 -13.04
CA PHE A 355 -16.63 -11.38 -12.73
C PHE A 355 -17.26 -11.73 -11.37
N GLU A 356 -16.99 -12.91 -10.83
CA GLU A 356 -17.49 -13.33 -9.52
C GLU A 356 -16.82 -12.58 -8.36
N ILE A 357 -15.61 -12.01 -8.57
CA ILE A 357 -14.99 -11.08 -7.61
C ILE A 357 -15.92 -9.88 -7.38
N GLN A 358 -16.44 -9.31 -8.48
CA GLN A 358 -17.38 -8.19 -8.38
C GLN A 358 -18.64 -8.58 -7.60
N LYS A 359 -19.24 -9.72 -7.91
CA LYS A 359 -20.44 -10.20 -7.21
C LYS A 359 -20.22 -10.38 -5.71
N ALA A 360 -19.08 -10.94 -5.32
CA ALA A 360 -18.74 -11.12 -3.91
C ALA A 360 -18.61 -9.76 -3.17
N LEU A 361 -17.99 -8.78 -3.82
CA LEU A 361 -17.83 -7.44 -3.25
C LEU A 361 -19.14 -6.65 -3.23
N GLU A 362 -20.00 -6.78 -4.24
CA GLU A 362 -21.36 -6.21 -4.22
C GLU A 362 -22.17 -6.80 -3.07
N TYR A 363 -22.11 -8.14 -2.91
CA TYR A 363 -22.82 -8.83 -1.84
C TYR A 363 -22.43 -8.30 -0.45
N VAL A 364 -21.13 -8.17 -0.16
CA VAL A 364 -20.70 -7.68 1.17
C VAL A 364 -21.14 -6.24 1.42
N VAL A 365 -21.13 -5.37 0.41
CA VAL A 365 -21.61 -3.98 0.55
C VAL A 365 -23.12 -3.90 0.83
N ASP A 366 -23.90 -4.80 0.21
CA ASP A 366 -25.35 -4.81 0.38
C ASP A 366 -25.79 -5.59 1.63
N ASN A 367 -24.98 -6.56 2.10
CA ASN A 367 -25.25 -7.41 3.26
C ASN A 367 -24.20 -7.23 4.36
N MET A 368 -23.72 -5.99 4.55
CA MET A 368 -22.72 -5.68 5.58
C MET A 368 -23.20 -6.13 6.96
N PRO A 369 -22.40 -6.87 7.72
CA PRO A 369 -22.78 -7.25 9.07
C PRO A 369 -22.93 -6.01 9.97
N ARG A 370 -23.58 -6.17 11.13
CA ARG A 370 -23.67 -5.09 12.11
C ARG A 370 -22.27 -4.70 12.59
N LEU A 371 -21.90 -3.46 12.37
CA LEU A 371 -20.60 -2.91 12.73
C LEU A 371 -20.65 -2.30 14.13
N GLU A 372 -19.61 -2.59 14.92
CA GLU A 372 -19.30 -1.85 16.15
C GLU A 372 -18.34 -0.71 15.77
N LYS A 373 -18.22 0.32 16.58
CA LYS A 373 -17.23 1.38 16.39
C LYS A 373 -15.81 0.80 16.60
N LEU A 374 -14.92 1.06 15.67
CA LEU A 374 -13.52 0.63 15.75
C LEU A 374 -12.81 1.30 16.94
N SER A 375 -12.04 0.51 17.68
CA SER A 375 -11.18 0.91 18.79
C SER A 375 -9.98 -0.01 18.87
N GLU A 376 -8.92 0.39 19.58
CA GLU A 376 -7.75 -0.48 19.79
C GLU A 376 -8.14 -1.80 20.50
N ASN A 377 -9.07 -1.75 21.44
CA ASN A 377 -9.51 -2.93 22.20
C ASN A 377 -10.21 -3.99 21.34
N ASN A 378 -10.84 -3.59 20.22
CA ASN A 378 -11.55 -4.52 19.35
C ASN A 378 -10.89 -4.71 17.98
N LEU A 379 -9.71 -4.11 17.73
CA LEU A 379 -9.02 -4.21 16.46
C LEU A 379 -8.72 -5.66 16.05
N LYS A 380 -8.13 -6.46 16.95
CA LYS A 380 -7.86 -7.89 16.68
C LYS A 380 -9.16 -8.65 16.37
N LYS A 381 -10.27 -8.32 17.06
CA LYS A 381 -11.59 -8.89 16.78
C LYS A 381 -12.08 -8.50 15.37
N PHE A 382 -11.91 -7.24 14.94
CA PHE A 382 -12.25 -6.81 13.59
C PHE A 382 -11.47 -7.57 12.54
N ILE A 383 -10.14 -7.69 12.69
CA ILE A 383 -9.27 -8.45 11.79
C ILE A 383 -9.76 -9.90 11.69
N SER A 384 -9.88 -10.61 12.82
CA SER A 384 -10.27 -12.02 12.79
C SER A 384 -11.70 -12.27 12.32
N SER A 385 -12.66 -11.44 12.75
CA SER A 385 -14.07 -11.64 12.34
C SER A 385 -14.30 -11.30 10.88
N SER A 386 -13.59 -10.33 10.30
CA SER A 386 -13.68 -10.05 8.86
C SER A 386 -13.10 -11.18 8.01
N GLU A 387 -12.02 -11.82 8.44
CA GLU A 387 -11.43 -12.97 7.76
C GLU A 387 -12.33 -14.22 7.82
N ILE A 388 -12.89 -14.49 9.01
CA ILE A 388 -13.87 -15.58 9.18
C ILE A 388 -15.07 -15.35 8.27
N TYR A 389 -15.64 -14.14 8.29
CA TYR A 389 -16.77 -13.76 7.44
C TYR A 389 -16.45 -13.97 5.96
N ALA A 390 -15.30 -13.47 5.49
CA ALA A 390 -14.90 -13.62 4.10
C ALA A 390 -14.74 -15.09 3.70
N THR A 391 -14.11 -15.90 4.55
CA THR A 391 -13.93 -17.34 4.32
C THR A 391 -15.27 -18.05 4.25
N GLU A 392 -16.20 -17.78 5.18
CA GLU A 392 -17.54 -18.38 5.15
C GLU A 392 -18.34 -17.96 3.93
N LEU A 393 -18.25 -16.67 3.53
CA LEU A 393 -18.93 -16.14 2.38
C LEU A 393 -18.50 -16.89 1.11
N LEU A 394 -17.21 -17.01 0.87
CA LEU A 394 -16.66 -17.65 -0.32
C LEU A 394 -17.00 -19.16 -0.33
N ASN A 395 -16.96 -19.84 0.81
CA ASN A 395 -17.30 -21.26 0.93
C ASN A 395 -18.79 -21.54 0.67
N LYS A 396 -19.69 -20.72 1.22
CA LYS A 396 -21.14 -20.89 1.08
C LYS A 396 -21.66 -20.58 -0.33
N LYS A 397 -20.93 -19.76 -1.10
CA LYS A 397 -21.26 -19.33 -2.47
C LYS A 397 -22.70 -18.76 -2.64
N SER A 398 -23.35 -18.36 -1.54
CA SER A 398 -24.70 -17.79 -1.52
C SER A 398 -24.82 -16.49 -2.33
N TRP A 399 -23.74 -15.74 -2.45
CA TRP A 399 -23.61 -14.52 -3.25
C TRP A 399 -23.68 -14.77 -4.77
N ARG A 400 -23.59 -16.02 -5.23
CA ARG A 400 -23.74 -16.38 -6.67
C ARG A 400 -25.19 -16.30 -7.14
N LEU A 401 -26.13 -16.32 -6.22
CA LEU A 401 -27.57 -16.36 -6.53
C LEU A 401 -28.15 -14.95 -6.82
N LEU A 402 -27.34 -13.92 -6.65
CA LEU A 402 -27.64 -12.53 -7.00
C LEU A 402 -27.02 -12.20 -8.38
#